data_2152a052b28855c5991f0715edea0f14
#
_entry.id   2152a052b28855c5991f0715edea0f14
#
_cell.length_a   1.000
_cell.length_b   1.000
_cell.length_c   1.000
_cell.angle_alpha   90.00
_cell.angle_beta   90.00
_cell.angle_gamma   90.00
#
_symmetry.space_group_name_H-M   'P 1'
#
loop_
_entity.id
_entity.type
_entity.pdbx_description
1 polymer ?
#
loop_
_entity_poly.entity_id
_entity_poly.type
_entity_poly.pdbx_seq_one_letter_code
_entity_poly.pdbx_strand_id
1 'polypeptide(L)'
;MSAVRTAAGALLRSRDRATSVLTVAAFALPHAFLLAVTGGVMAFGARAAVAAMSATADDPSSLDGMASFYVMLAYFAATLLIVPIISMGAAAARLGMSRRERDLAVLRLVGLAPGKTKLACILETCVFAVVGVVVGSILYAVTLPAWGALSFQGRPMGASEMWVGVVALLVEGLAMILLAALSSWLAMRKVAITPLGVARRSQAGRVSAVGPVLGLVLLVLWLSVGTLAMNLGTAIGMAVFMGFMGAIFLIVNLVGVWSISLMGRIMARASRTPQMMVAGRRMADDPRAVWRSFGAVALVGFLVGIMYPASDAISMSGDRTDEIALIVIGDINRGMLLTFAITLALGAVSTAVNQSIRVLDSADQVRALSYMGSPRGFMDRSRRLEVAIPAFVMIVGSMLLGMVFMSPMLAAGAGKGFLIALASAIVGVILIVVASEATVPLRRRILASVREGRQ
;
A
#
# COMPACT_ATOMS: atom_id res chain seq x y z
N MET A 1 -0.03 -26.24 26.76
CA MET A 1 -0.86 -25.71 25.66
C MET A 1 -2.17 -25.09 26.12
N SER A 2 -2.84 -25.57 27.18
CA SER A 2 -4.06 -24.98 27.74
C SER A 2 -3.92 -23.51 28.13
N ALA A 3 -2.90 -23.16 28.91
CA ALA A 3 -2.66 -21.79 29.39
C ALA A 3 -2.44 -20.77 28.23
N VAL A 4 -1.83 -21.18 27.12
CA VAL A 4 -1.64 -20.33 25.92
C VAL A 4 -2.96 -20.07 25.21
N ARG A 5 -3.81 -21.11 25.08
CA ARG A 5 -5.14 -20.97 24.48
C ARG A 5 -6.06 -20.09 25.33
N THR A 6 -6.02 -20.27 26.66
CA THR A 6 -6.79 -19.42 27.59
C THR A 6 -6.33 -17.96 27.51
N ALA A 7 -5.01 -17.70 27.48
CA ALA A 7 -4.47 -16.36 27.33
C ALA A 7 -4.84 -15.73 25.98
N ALA A 8 -4.75 -16.48 24.87
CA ALA A 8 -5.18 -15.99 23.55
C ALA A 8 -6.69 -15.70 23.53
N GLY A 9 -7.52 -16.55 24.14
CA GLY A 9 -8.96 -16.32 24.29
C GLY A 9 -9.30 -15.08 25.12
N ALA A 10 -8.57 -14.82 26.19
CA ALA A 10 -8.71 -13.61 27.00
C ALA A 10 -8.35 -12.35 26.18
N LEU A 11 -7.24 -12.39 25.41
CA LEU A 11 -6.85 -11.31 24.53
C LEU A 11 -7.89 -11.02 23.44
N LEU A 12 -8.51 -12.04 22.87
CA LEU A 12 -9.59 -11.88 21.88
C LEU A 12 -10.83 -11.19 22.49
N ARG A 13 -11.19 -11.52 23.73
CA ARG A 13 -12.37 -10.96 24.41
C ARG A 13 -12.17 -9.53 24.91
N SER A 14 -10.95 -9.16 25.29
CA SER A 14 -10.62 -7.81 25.77
C SER A 14 -10.57 -6.77 24.65
N ARG A 15 -10.70 -7.19 23.39
CA ARG A 15 -10.50 -6.32 22.22
C ARG A 15 -11.74 -5.50 21.88
N ASP A 16 -11.55 -4.21 21.62
CA ASP A 16 -12.61 -3.32 21.15
C ASP A 16 -13.09 -3.72 19.74
N ARG A 17 -14.41 -3.68 19.52
CA ARG A 17 -15.05 -4.06 18.24
C ARG A 17 -14.47 -3.29 17.05
N ALA A 18 -14.23 -1.97 17.19
CA ALA A 18 -13.70 -1.17 16.11
C ALA A 18 -12.28 -1.62 15.68
N THR A 19 -11.42 -1.93 16.66
CA THR A 19 -10.07 -2.44 16.38
C THR A 19 -10.11 -3.83 15.75
N SER A 20 -11.05 -4.68 16.18
CA SER A 20 -11.23 -6.02 15.61
C SER A 20 -11.69 -5.95 14.15
N VAL A 21 -12.71 -5.16 13.85
CA VAL A 21 -13.19 -4.94 12.47
C VAL A 21 -12.08 -4.39 11.57
N LEU A 22 -11.33 -3.39 12.05
CA LEU A 22 -10.23 -2.81 11.29
C LEU A 22 -9.12 -3.83 11.03
N THR A 23 -8.83 -4.72 12.00
CA THR A 23 -7.83 -5.77 11.82
C THR A 23 -8.28 -6.83 10.81
N VAL A 24 -9.55 -7.24 10.88
CA VAL A 24 -10.13 -8.16 9.88
C VAL A 24 -10.09 -7.53 8.49
N ALA A 25 -10.52 -6.27 8.34
CA ALA A 25 -10.47 -5.56 7.07
C ALA A 25 -9.06 -5.43 6.52
N ALA A 26 -8.06 -5.24 7.40
CA ALA A 26 -6.66 -5.13 7.03
C ALA A 26 -6.03 -6.44 6.52
N PHE A 27 -6.65 -7.60 6.76
CA PHE A 27 -6.29 -8.87 6.15
C PHE A 27 -7.23 -9.22 4.98
N ALA A 28 -8.52 -8.93 5.10
CA ALA A 28 -9.53 -9.31 4.11
C ALA A 28 -9.35 -8.59 2.76
N LEU A 29 -9.14 -7.28 2.78
CA LEU A 29 -9.02 -6.50 1.54
C LEU A 29 -7.76 -6.84 0.74
N PRO A 30 -6.54 -6.91 1.35
CA PRO A 30 -5.38 -7.35 0.60
C PRO A 30 -5.52 -8.75 0.04
N HIS A 31 -6.14 -9.67 0.79
CA HIS A 31 -6.38 -11.04 0.32
C HIS A 31 -7.36 -11.07 -0.85
N ALA A 32 -8.48 -10.34 -0.78
CA ALA A 32 -9.43 -10.24 -1.88
C ALA A 32 -8.78 -9.66 -3.16
N PHE A 33 -7.97 -8.62 -3.02
CA PHE A 33 -7.26 -8.03 -4.15
C PHE A 33 -6.15 -8.94 -4.69
N LEU A 34 -5.45 -9.69 -3.83
CA LEU A 34 -4.47 -10.67 -4.25
C LEU A 34 -5.14 -11.74 -5.13
N LEU A 35 -6.24 -12.32 -4.67
CA LEU A 35 -7.03 -13.29 -5.43
C LEU A 35 -7.52 -12.71 -6.77
N ALA A 36 -8.00 -11.46 -6.78
CA ALA A 36 -8.44 -10.81 -8.01
C ALA A 36 -7.31 -10.62 -9.03
N VAL A 37 -6.12 -10.23 -8.55
CA VAL A 37 -4.94 -10.06 -9.41
C VAL A 37 -4.44 -11.40 -9.93
N THR A 38 -4.38 -12.43 -9.08
CA THR A 38 -4.03 -13.79 -9.48
C THR A 38 -5.03 -14.34 -10.49
N GLY A 39 -6.34 -14.11 -10.28
CA GLY A 39 -7.39 -14.44 -11.24
C GLY A 39 -7.15 -13.79 -12.60
N GLY A 40 -6.80 -12.52 -12.63
CA GLY A 40 -6.45 -11.80 -13.85
C GLY A 40 -5.22 -12.39 -14.56
N VAL A 41 -4.14 -12.69 -13.81
CA VAL A 41 -2.95 -13.34 -14.37
C VAL A 41 -3.28 -14.71 -14.98
N MET A 42 -4.09 -15.52 -14.27
CA MET A 42 -4.51 -16.84 -14.76
C MET A 42 -5.42 -16.73 -15.99
N ALA A 43 -6.34 -15.77 -16.02
CA ALA A 43 -7.23 -15.52 -17.15
C ALA A 43 -6.43 -15.14 -18.41
N PHE A 44 -5.50 -14.19 -18.32
CA PHE A 44 -4.65 -13.82 -19.45
C PHE A 44 -3.71 -14.98 -19.86
N GLY A 45 -3.19 -15.75 -18.91
CA GLY A 45 -2.41 -16.96 -19.19
C GLY A 45 -3.20 -18.03 -19.95
N ALA A 46 -4.45 -18.28 -19.55
CA ALA A 46 -5.33 -19.22 -20.23
C ALA A 46 -5.69 -18.72 -21.65
N ARG A 47 -5.99 -17.43 -21.82
CA ARG A 47 -6.22 -16.82 -23.13
C ARG A 47 -4.99 -16.93 -24.03
N ALA A 48 -3.79 -16.71 -23.50
CA ALA A 48 -2.54 -16.84 -24.26
C ALA A 48 -2.27 -18.31 -24.68
N ALA A 49 -2.59 -19.28 -23.83
CA ALA A 49 -2.46 -20.69 -24.17
C ALA A 49 -3.41 -21.11 -25.33
N VAL A 50 -4.62 -20.55 -25.36
CA VAL A 50 -5.56 -20.76 -26.48
C VAL A 50 -5.08 -20.03 -27.74
N ALA A 51 -4.64 -18.79 -27.62
CA ALA A 51 -4.09 -18.00 -28.72
C ALA A 51 -2.90 -18.64 -29.41
N ALA A 52 -2.03 -19.31 -28.65
CA ALA A 52 -0.86 -20.04 -29.18
C ALA A 52 -1.25 -21.20 -30.10
N MET A 53 -2.49 -21.66 -30.09
CA MET A 53 -3.00 -22.70 -30.98
C MET A 53 -3.72 -22.15 -32.21
N SER A 54 -3.85 -20.81 -32.32
CA SER A 54 -4.51 -20.19 -33.46
C SER A 54 -3.57 -20.04 -34.65
N ALA A 55 -4.14 -19.93 -35.86
CA ALA A 55 -3.38 -19.70 -37.09
C ALA A 55 -2.73 -18.30 -37.15
N THR A 56 -3.13 -17.41 -36.29
CA THR A 56 -2.64 -16.02 -36.18
C THR A 56 -1.67 -15.81 -35.02
N ALA A 57 -1.24 -16.88 -34.36
CA ALA A 57 -0.33 -16.81 -33.19
C ALA A 57 1.02 -16.13 -33.49
N ASP A 58 1.53 -16.33 -34.71
CA ASP A 58 2.82 -15.77 -35.15
C ASP A 58 2.70 -14.36 -35.75
N ASP A 59 1.48 -13.84 -35.93
CA ASP A 59 1.24 -12.50 -36.46
C ASP A 59 1.24 -11.46 -35.33
N PRO A 60 2.30 -10.63 -35.20
CA PRO A 60 2.38 -9.63 -34.15
C PRO A 60 1.30 -8.53 -34.23
N SER A 61 0.65 -8.39 -35.39
CA SER A 61 -0.43 -7.42 -35.57
C SER A 61 -1.80 -7.95 -35.14
N SER A 62 -1.90 -9.25 -34.83
CA SER A 62 -3.14 -9.88 -34.33
C SER A 62 -3.26 -9.79 -32.80
N LEU A 63 -4.48 -9.88 -32.29
CA LEU A 63 -4.72 -9.96 -30.83
C LEU A 63 -4.13 -11.25 -30.24
N ASP A 64 -4.12 -12.34 -31.00
CA ASP A 64 -3.55 -13.63 -30.57
C ASP A 64 -2.02 -13.57 -30.49
N GLY A 65 -1.35 -12.93 -31.47
CA GLY A 65 0.10 -12.70 -31.41
C GLY A 65 0.53 -11.75 -30.29
N MET A 66 -0.36 -10.86 -29.84
CA MET A 66 -0.14 -9.99 -28.67
C MET A 66 -0.48 -10.64 -27.32
N ALA A 67 -0.97 -11.87 -27.27
CA ALA A 67 -1.42 -12.50 -26.03
C ALA A 67 -0.33 -12.57 -24.95
N SER A 68 0.92 -12.84 -25.33
CA SER A 68 2.08 -12.85 -24.42
C SER A 68 2.36 -11.47 -23.81
N PHE A 69 2.11 -10.39 -24.54
CA PHE A 69 2.22 -9.02 -24.04
C PHE A 69 1.20 -8.73 -22.93
N TYR A 70 -0.04 -9.20 -23.07
CA TYR A 70 -1.06 -9.08 -22.01
C TYR A 70 -0.68 -9.86 -20.75
N VAL A 71 -0.12 -11.07 -20.88
CA VAL A 71 0.39 -11.83 -19.74
C VAL A 71 1.50 -11.07 -19.03
N MET A 72 2.43 -10.49 -19.78
CA MET A 72 3.50 -9.66 -19.22
C MET A 72 2.95 -8.46 -18.45
N LEU A 73 1.96 -7.73 -18.98
CA LEU A 73 1.31 -6.61 -18.30
C LEU A 73 0.60 -7.05 -17.01
N ALA A 74 -0.04 -8.24 -17.03
CA ALA A 74 -0.69 -8.79 -15.84
C ALA A 74 0.31 -9.14 -14.74
N TYR A 75 1.44 -9.77 -15.06
CA TYR A 75 2.54 -10.01 -14.11
C TYR A 75 3.15 -8.72 -13.59
N PHE A 76 3.26 -7.71 -14.45
CA PHE A 76 3.75 -6.40 -14.05
C PHE A 76 2.81 -5.76 -13.01
N ALA A 77 1.51 -5.73 -13.27
CA ALA A 77 0.50 -5.24 -12.34
C ALA A 77 0.52 -6.02 -11.00
N ALA A 78 0.66 -7.36 -11.06
CA ALA A 78 0.78 -8.21 -9.89
C ALA A 78 2.01 -7.84 -9.05
N THR A 79 3.16 -7.65 -9.68
CA THR A 79 4.42 -7.26 -9.00
C THR A 79 4.28 -5.94 -8.27
N LEU A 80 3.61 -4.95 -8.87
CA LEU A 80 3.35 -3.65 -8.26
C LEU A 80 2.51 -3.75 -6.97
N LEU A 81 1.59 -4.71 -6.91
CA LEU A 81 0.67 -4.89 -5.78
C LEU A 81 1.26 -5.70 -4.63
N ILE A 82 2.34 -6.46 -4.84
CA ILE A 82 3.00 -7.25 -3.78
C ILE A 82 3.43 -6.37 -2.60
N VAL A 83 4.06 -5.23 -2.86
CA VAL A 83 4.59 -4.34 -1.81
C VAL A 83 3.48 -3.76 -0.93
N PRO A 84 2.38 -3.17 -1.47
CA PRO A 84 1.23 -2.74 -0.69
C PRO A 84 0.61 -3.86 0.16
N ILE A 85 0.44 -5.05 -0.41
CA ILE A 85 -0.17 -6.20 0.26
C ILE A 85 0.66 -6.65 1.47
N ILE A 86 1.98 -6.83 1.29
CA ILE A 86 2.90 -7.22 2.37
C ILE A 86 2.92 -6.14 3.47
N SER A 87 3.02 -4.86 3.08
CA SER A 87 3.08 -3.77 4.05
C SER A 87 1.82 -3.67 4.89
N MET A 88 0.66 -3.95 4.28
CA MET A 88 -0.63 -3.92 4.96
C MET A 88 -0.82 -5.12 5.90
N GLY A 89 -0.43 -6.33 5.50
CA GLY A 89 -0.41 -7.50 6.37
C GLY A 89 0.47 -7.27 7.61
N ALA A 90 1.64 -6.67 7.43
CA ALA A 90 2.51 -6.28 8.54
C ALA A 90 1.91 -5.18 9.43
N ALA A 91 1.17 -4.24 8.87
CA ALA A 91 0.46 -3.20 9.63
C ALA A 91 -0.70 -3.80 10.44
N ALA A 92 -1.47 -4.72 9.86
CA ALA A 92 -2.55 -5.43 10.55
C ALA A 92 -2.05 -6.19 11.79
N ALA A 93 -0.92 -6.90 11.68
CA ALA A 93 -0.29 -7.57 12.80
C ALA A 93 0.13 -6.58 13.91
N ARG A 94 0.65 -5.41 13.57
CA ARG A 94 1.05 -4.36 14.53
C ARG A 94 -0.16 -3.70 15.21
N LEU A 95 -1.27 -3.49 14.50
CA LEU A 95 -2.48 -2.94 15.09
C LEU A 95 -2.97 -3.78 16.29
N GLY A 96 -2.79 -5.09 16.21
CA GLY A 96 -3.05 -5.99 17.32
C GLY A 96 -2.15 -5.78 18.54
N MET A 97 -0.96 -5.20 18.38
CA MET A 97 0.05 -5.15 19.45
C MET A 97 0.14 -3.82 20.18
N SER A 98 -0.25 -2.69 19.57
CA SER A 98 -0.07 -1.36 20.14
C SER A 98 -0.83 -1.10 21.47
N ARG A 99 -1.82 -1.93 21.82
CA ARG A 99 -2.54 -1.86 23.10
C ARG A 99 -2.08 -2.87 24.16
N ARG A 100 -1.20 -3.81 23.79
CA ARG A 100 -0.94 -5.01 24.61
C ARG A 100 0.15 -4.85 25.68
N GLU A 101 0.86 -3.76 25.72
CA GLU A 101 1.90 -3.60 26.74
C GLU A 101 1.32 -3.78 28.14
N ARG A 102 0.11 -3.28 28.42
CA ARG A 102 -0.60 -3.50 29.69
C ARG A 102 -1.07 -4.93 29.85
N ASP A 103 -1.73 -5.51 28.86
CA ASP A 103 -2.26 -6.88 28.92
C ASP A 103 -1.11 -7.90 29.04
N LEU A 104 0.01 -7.66 28.34
CA LEU A 104 1.22 -8.47 28.45
C LEU A 104 1.86 -8.33 29.83
N ALA A 105 1.86 -7.13 30.41
CA ALA A 105 2.34 -6.93 31.77
C ALA A 105 1.48 -7.71 32.78
N VAL A 106 0.15 -7.66 32.66
CA VAL A 106 -0.79 -8.43 33.49
C VAL A 106 -0.56 -9.94 33.34
N LEU A 107 -0.43 -10.46 32.12
CA LEU A 107 -0.17 -11.88 31.87
C LEU A 107 1.16 -12.33 32.47
N ARG A 108 2.18 -11.46 32.48
CA ARG A 108 3.47 -11.73 33.13
C ARG A 108 3.36 -11.71 34.67
N LEU A 109 2.57 -10.77 35.21
CA LEU A 109 2.31 -10.72 36.65
C LEU A 109 1.56 -11.98 37.16
N VAL A 110 0.69 -12.55 36.32
CA VAL A 110 0.00 -13.85 36.58
C VAL A 110 0.95 -15.05 36.41
N GLY A 111 2.24 -14.82 36.03
CA GLY A 111 3.25 -15.88 35.96
C GLY A 111 3.40 -16.55 34.58
N LEU A 112 2.85 -15.97 33.53
CA LEU A 112 3.03 -16.52 32.18
C LEU A 112 4.47 -16.28 31.68
N ALA A 113 5.16 -17.36 31.31
CA ALA A 113 6.53 -17.26 30.76
C ALA A 113 6.55 -16.43 29.46
N PRO A 114 7.61 -15.64 29.19
CA PRO A 114 7.71 -14.75 28.03
C PRO A 114 7.48 -15.44 26.68
N GLY A 115 7.95 -16.69 26.54
CA GLY A 115 7.72 -17.50 25.34
C GLY A 115 6.24 -17.87 25.11
N LYS A 116 5.52 -18.21 26.18
CA LYS A 116 4.08 -18.53 26.13
C LYS A 116 3.26 -17.28 25.79
N THR A 117 3.64 -16.13 26.32
CA THR A 117 3.01 -14.84 26.02
C THR A 117 3.17 -14.48 24.55
N LYS A 118 4.38 -14.66 23.98
CA LYS A 118 4.63 -14.46 22.53
C LYS A 118 3.74 -15.36 21.68
N LEU A 119 3.66 -16.65 22.03
CA LEU A 119 2.85 -17.62 21.29
C LEU A 119 1.35 -17.26 21.34
N ALA A 120 0.84 -16.81 22.50
CA ALA A 120 -0.54 -16.36 22.63
C ALA A 120 -0.87 -15.19 21.69
N CYS A 121 0.05 -14.21 21.56
CA CYS A 121 -0.10 -13.09 20.64
C CYS A 121 -0.06 -13.49 19.16
N ILE A 122 0.82 -14.44 18.80
CA ILE A 122 0.88 -14.96 17.43
C ILE A 122 -0.43 -15.68 17.10
N LEU A 123 -0.90 -16.57 17.99
CA LEU A 123 -2.15 -17.31 17.79
C LEU A 123 -3.35 -16.38 17.61
N GLU A 124 -3.47 -15.33 18.45
CA GLU A 124 -4.55 -14.36 18.29
C GLU A 124 -4.47 -13.65 16.94
N THR A 125 -3.27 -13.23 16.50
CA THR A 125 -3.08 -12.60 15.19
C THR A 125 -3.47 -13.56 14.06
N CYS A 126 -3.12 -14.85 14.18
CA CYS A 126 -3.52 -15.88 13.23
C CYS A 126 -5.05 -16.08 13.18
N VAL A 127 -5.74 -16.01 14.30
CA VAL A 127 -7.22 -16.09 14.31
C VAL A 127 -7.82 -14.94 13.51
N PHE A 128 -7.36 -13.70 13.72
CA PHE A 128 -7.81 -12.56 12.91
C PHE A 128 -7.43 -12.69 11.43
N ALA A 129 -6.26 -13.25 11.13
CA ALA A 129 -5.85 -13.51 9.75
C ALA A 129 -6.75 -14.55 9.09
N VAL A 130 -7.09 -15.66 9.78
CA VAL A 130 -8.03 -16.67 9.28
C VAL A 130 -9.39 -16.06 8.97
N VAL A 131 -9.95 -15.29 9.92
CA VAL A 131 -11.22 -14.59 9.70
C VAL A 131 -11.10 -13.62 8.52
N GLY A 132 -10.00 -12.88 8.43
CA GLY A 132 -9.73 -11.97 7.32
C GLY A 132 -9.63 -12.68 5.97
N VAL A 133 -8.94 -13.83 5.92
CA VAL A 133 -8.84 -14.67 4.71
C VAL A 133 -10.22 -15.16 4.28
N VAL A 134 -11.03 -15.68 5.21
CA VAL A 134 -12.39 -16.13 4.89
C VAL A 134 -13.26 -14.98 4.35
N VAL A 135 -13.26 -13.83 5.04
CA VAL A 135 -14.01 -12.65 4.59
C VAL A 135 -13.49 -12.13 3.24
N GLY A 136 -12.17 -12.13 3.04
CA GLY A 136 -11.55 -11.72 1.78
C GLY A 136 -11.90 -12.66 0.62
N SER A 137 -11.92 -13.98 0.85
CA SER A 137 -12.35 -14.96 -0.14
C SER A 137 -13.83 -14.80 -0.52
N ILE A 138 -14.70 -14.53 0.47
CA ILE A 138 -16.11 -14.24 0.21
C ILE A 138 -16.25 -12.94 -0.60
N LEU A 139 -15.50 -11.89 -0.23
CA LEU A 139 -15.53 -10.62 -0.94
C LEU A 139 -15.07 -10.79 -2.40
N TYR A 140 -13.99 -11.54 -2.63
CA TYR A 140 -13.54 -11.89 -3.97
C TYR A 140 -14.62 -12.64 -4.76
N ALA A 141 -15.23 -13.68 -4.18
CA ALA A 141 -16.28 -14.47 -4.83
C ALA A 141 -17.51 -13.59 -5.20
N VAL A 142 -17.91 -12.67 -4.31
CA VAL A 142 -19.01 -11.73 -4.57
C VAL A 142 -18.68 -10.74 -5.71
N THR A 143 -17.39 -10.39 -5.89
CA THR A 143 -16.97 -9.47 -6.96
C THR A 143 -16.82 -10.17 -8.32
N LEU A 144 -16.76 -11.50 -8.40
CA LEU A 144 -16.56 -12.23 -9.66
C LEU A 144 -17.53 -11.84 -10.79
N PRO A 145 -18.84 -11.70 -10.56
CA PRO A 145 -19.75 -11.28 -11.63
C PRO A 145 -19.49 -9.89 -12.17
N ALA A 146 -18.96 -8.99 -11.33
CA ALA A 146 -18.66 -7.61 -11.72
C ALA A 146 -17.53 -7.49 -12.74
N TRP A 147 -16.63 -8.48 -12.80
CA TRP A 147 -15.54 -8.51 -13.77
C TRP A 147 -16.04 -8.63 -15.21
N GLY A 148 -17.24 -9.21 -15.43
CA GLY A 148 -17.89 -9.27 -16.73
C GLY A 148 -18.21 -7.91 -17.35
N ALA A 149 -18.22 -6.84 -16.55
CA ALA A 149 -18.34 -5.46 -17.04
C ALA A 149 -17.06 -4.91 -17.70
N LEU A 150 -15.92 -5.60 -17.47
CA LEU A 150 -14.62 -5.24 -18.05
C LEU A 150 -14.36 -6.14 -19.26
N SER A 151 -14.06 -5.51 -20.41
CA SER A 151 -13.64 -6.23 -21.62
C SER A 151 -12.16 -6.02 -21.85
N PHE A 152 -11.46 -7.11 -22.18
CA PHE A 152 -10.06 -7.13 -22.61
C PHE A 152 -9.91 -8.04 -23.83
N GLN A 153 -9.05 -7.67 -24.78
CA GLN A 153 -8.88 -8.40 -26.04
C GLN A 153 -10.22 -8.52 -26.83
N GLY A 154 -11.06 -7.46 -26.77
CA GLY A 154 -12.36 -7.46 -27.42
C GLY A 154 -13.44 -8.34 -26.79
N ARG A 155 -13.16 -9.02 -25.65
CA ARG A 155 -14.06 -9.96 -24.96
C ARG A 155 -14.25 -9.61 -23.49
N PRO A 156 -15.46 -9.76 -22.91
CA PRO A 156 -15.67 -9.56 -21.48
C PRO A 156 -14.87 -10.59 -20.65
N MET A 157 -14.45 -10.17 -19.44
CA MET A 157 -13.79 -11.08 -18.49
C MET A 157 -14.84 -11.89 -17.75
N GLY A 158 -14.98 -13.18 -18.12
CA GLY A 158 -15.94 -14.07 -17.49
C GLY A 158 -15.61 -14.38 -16.03
N ALA A 159 -16.66 -14.56 -15.19
CA ALA A 159 -16.48 -14.97 -13.80
C ALA A 159 -15.71 -16.31 -13.69
N SER A 160 -15.90 -17.23 -14.64
CA SER A 160 -15.17 -18.52 -14.72
C SER A 160 -13.71 -18.33 -15.07
N GLU A 161 -13.36 -17.34 -15.92
CA GLU A 161 -11.96 -17.04 -16.25
C GLU A 161 -11.22 -16.39 -15.07
N MET A 162 -11.93 -15.56 -14.31
CA MET A 162 -11.39 -14.88 -13.13
C MET A 162 -11.32 -15.80 -11.91
N TRP A 163 -11.93 -16.99 -11.93
CA TRP A 163 -11.91 -17.93 -10.82
C TRP A 163 -10.54 -18.60 -10.68
N VAL A 164 -9.83 -18.30 -9.57
CA VAL A 164 -8.48 -18.81 -9.31
C VAL A 164 -8.42 -20.31 -8.98
N GLY A 165 -9.56 -20.96 -8.75
CA GLY A 165 -9.61 -22.33 -8.28
C GLY A 165 -9.36 -22.48 -6.78
N VAL A 166 -9.76 -23.64 -6.23
CA VAL A 166 -9.67 -23.93 -4.79
C VAL A 166 -8.22 -23.99 -4.31
N VAL A 167 -7.32 -24.54 -5.13
CA VAL A 167 -5.91 -24.69 -4.76
C VAL A 167 -5.22 -23.35 -4.55
N ALA A 168 -5.37 -22.40 -5.50
CA ALA A 168 -4.78 -21.08 -5.37
C ALA A 168 -5.38 -20.33 -4.18
N LEU A 169 -6.71 -20.42 -3.98
CA LEU A 169 -7.39 -19.84 -2.84
C LEU A 169 -6.81 -20.32 -1.49
N LEU A 170 -6.56 -21.62 -1.35
CA LEU A 170 -5.97 -22.20 -0.13
C LEU A 170 -4.50 -21.80 0.04
N VAL A 171 -3.72 -21.81 -1.04
CA VAL A 171 -2.29 -21.46 -1.01
C VAL A 171 -2.10 -20.00 -0.64
N GLU A 172 -2.84 -19.08 -1.26
CA GLU A 172 -2.78 -17.64 -0.95
C GLU A 172 -3.31 -17.34 0.46
N GLY A 173 -4.39 -18.01 0.87
CA GLY A 173 -4.91 -17.90 2.24
C GLY A 173 -3.88 -18.35 3.27
N LEU A 174 -3.21 -19.49 3.04
CA LEU A 174 -2.13 -19.95 3.90
C LEU A 174 -0.94 -18.98 3.90
N ALA A 175 -0.55 -18.44 2.75
CA ALA A 175 0.52 -17.47 2.65
C ALA A 175 0.21 -16.20 3.46
N MET A 176 -1.05 -15.70 3.43
CA MET A 176 -1.50 -14.57 4.24
C MET A 176 -1.46 -14.86 5.74
N ILE A 177 -1.85 -16.05 6.18
CA ILE A 177 -1.78 -16.47 7.58
C ILE A 177 -0.31 -16.57 8.03
N LEU A 178 0.57 -17.14 7.21
CA LEU A 178 2.01 -17.20 7.50
C LEU A 178 2.65 -15.82 7.56
N LEU A 179 2.27 -14.91 6.66
CA LEU A 179 2.69 -13.51 6.70
C LEU A 179 2.26 -12.82 8.00
N ALA A 180 1.05 -13.07 8.46
CA ALA A 180 0.52 -12.54 9.72
C ALA A 180 1.30 -13.10 10.92
N ALA A 181 1.57 -14.41 10.95
CA ALA A 181 2.35 -15.07 11.99
C ALA A 181 3.78 -14.52 12.05
N LEU A 182 4.46 -14.42 10.89
CA LEU A 182 5.81 -13.90 10.77
C LEU A 182 5.89 -12.44 11.20
N SER A 183 4.96 -11.60 10.76
CA SER A 183 4.88 -10.18 11.11
C SER A 183 4.67 -9.99 12.62
N SER A 184 3.79 -10.80 13.24
CA SER A 184 3.56 -10.80 14.69
C SER A 184 4.82 -11.24 15.45
N TRP A 185 5.50 -12.28 14.99
CA TRP A 185 6.71 -12.78 15.59
C TRP A 185 7.88 -11.76 15.52
N LEU A 186 8.10 -11.13 14.36
CA LEU A 186 9.10 -10.08 14.16
C LEU A 186 8.84 -8.87 15.06
N ALA A 187 7.59 -8.48 15.19
CA ALA A 187 7.22 -7.36 16.05
C ALA A 187 7.45 -7.68 17.53
N MET A 188 7.18 -8.91 17.97
CA MET A 188 7.43 -9.36 19.35
C MET A 188 8.92 -9.52 19.69
N ARG A 189 9.80 -9.69 18.72
CA ARG A 189 11.26 -9.71 18.97
C ARG A 189 11.76 -8.40 19.57
N LYS A 190 11.23 -7.26 19.13
CA LYS A 190 11.61 -5.92 19.62
C LYS A 190 11.17 -5.67 21.07
N VAL A 191 10.04 -6.22 21.49
CA VAL A 191 9.47 -6.05 22.84
C VAL A 191 10.21 -6.88 23.89
N ALA A 192 10.87 -7.97 23.50
CA ALA A 192 11.51 -8.92 24.44
C ALA A 192 12.91 -8.49 24.95
N ILE A 193 13.51 -7.45 24.38
CA ILE A 193 14.92 -7.09 24.61
C ILE A 193 15.12 -6.12 25.80
N THR A 194 14.06 -5.52 26.37
CA THR A 194 14.18 -4.60 27.50
C THR A 194 13.40 -5.08 28.72
N PRO A 195 14.05 -5.82 29.66
CA PRO A 195 13.41 -6.23 30.93
C PRO A 195 13.22 -5.07 31.91
N LEU A 196 13.93 -3.99 31.77
CA LEU A 196 13.78 -2.77 32.56
C LEU A 196 13.08 -1.73 31.68
N GLY A 197 11.85 -1.34 32.06
CA GLY A 197 10.98 -0.37 31.36
C GLY A 197 11.54 1.06 31.27
N VAL A 198 12.82 1.19 31.01
CA VAL A 198 13.40 2.45 30.56
C VAL A 198 12.96 2.61 29.13
N ALA A 199 11.94 3.44 28.94
CA ALA A 199 11.58 3.97 27.65
C ALA A 199 12.82 4.59 27.01
N ARG A 200 13.61 3.78 26.31
CA ARG A 200 14.58 4.28 25.37
C ARG A 200 13.75 4.98 24.32
N ARG A 201 13.55 6.29 24.50
CA ARG A 201 13.19 7.17 23.40
C ARG A 201 14.13 6.77 22.28
N SER A 202 13.62 6.03 21.29
CA SER A 202 14.41 5.71 20.11
C SER A 202 14.72 7.08 19.51
N GLN A 203 15.92 7.58 19.74
CA GLN A 203 16.42 8.75 19.02
C GLN A 203 16.20 8.39 17.55
N ALA A 204 15.39 9.20 16.88
CA ALA A 204 15.15 9.03 15.46
C ALA A 204 16.52 8.99 14.77
N GLY A 205 16.92 7.80 14.33
CA GLY A 205 18.22 7.61 13.72
C GLY A 205 18.33 8.59 12.56
N ARG A 206 19.46 9.29 12.47
CA ARG A 206 19.74 10.23 11.38
C ARG A 206 19.38 9.56 10.06
N VAL A 207 18.43 10.15 9.33
CA VAL A 207 18.04 9.64 8.02
C VAL A 207 19.17 9.94 7.06
N SER A 208 19.78 8.91 6.50
CA SER A 208 20.92 9.02 5.58
C SER A 208 20.48 9.66 4.27
N ALA A 209 21.31 10.53 3.71
CA ALA A 209 21.13 11.11 2.38
C ALA A 209 21.56 10.16 1.24
N VAL A 210 22.05 8.96 1.56
CA VAL A 210 22.49 7.96 0.56
C VAL A 210 21.34 7.57 -0.38
N GLY A 211 20.13 7.42 0.14
CA GLY A 211 18.96 7.07 -0.68
C GLY A 211 18.68 8.09 -1.79
N PRO A 212 18.51 9.39 -1.48
CA PRO A 212 18.34 10.42 -2.51
C PRO A 212 19.47 10.52 -3.52
N VAL A 213 20.72 10.40 -3.06
CA VAL A 213 21.89 10.45 -3.97
C VAL A 213 21.87 9.25 -4.92
N LEU A 214 21.65 8.05 -4.41
CA LEU A 214 21.54 6.85 -5.25
C LEU A 214 20.36 6.95 -6.22
N GLY A 215 19.23 7.52 -5.76
CA GLY A 215 18.06 7.77 -6.59
C GLY A 215 18.33 8.71 -7.75
N LEU A 216 19.02 9.80 -7.45
CA LEU A 216 19.42 10.77 -8.49
C LEU A 216 20.39 10.14 -9.50
N VAL A 217 21.40 9.40 -9.03
CA VAL A 217 22.36 8.72 -9.90
C VAL A 217 21.66 7.73 -10.84
N LEU A 218 20.75 6.91 -10.32
CA LEU A 218 20.00 5.95 -11.14
C LEU A 218 19.02 6.64 -12.11
N LEU A 219 18.42 7.75 -11.71
CA LEU A 219 17.57 8.52 -12.62
C LEU A 219 18.40 9.14 -13.75
N VAL A 220 19.53 9.74 -13.44
CA VAL A 220 20.45 10.29 -14.46
C VAL A 220 20.95 9.18 -15.38
N LEU A 221 21.33 8.03 -14.85
CA LEU A 221 21.74 6.87 -15.62
C LEU A 221 20.62 6.38 -16.56
N TRP A 222 19.38 6.32 -16.08
CA TRP A 222 18.22 5.98 -16.90
C TRP A 222 18.00 7.00 -18.03
N LEU A 223 18.03 8.29 -17.72
CA LEU A 223 17.86 9.34 -18.74
C LEU A 223 18.97 9.31 -19.82
N SER A 224 20.18 8.87 -19.46
CA SER A 224 21.31 8.76 -20.37
C SER A 224 21.31 7.48 -21.21
N VAL A 225 20.90 6.36 -20.63
CA VAL A 225 20.99 5.02 -21.23
C VAL A 225 19.65 4.51 -21.75
N GLY A 226 18.53 5.03 -21.24
CA GLY A 226 17.20 4.53 -21.58
C GLY A 226 16.86 4.61 -23.07
N THR A 227 17.20 5.72 -23.73
CA THR A 227 17.01 5.87 -25.19
C THR A 227 17.90 4.93 -25.99
N LEU A 228 19.15 4.72 -25.54
CA LEU A 228 20.08 3.79 -26.18
C LEU A 228 19.59 2.32 -26.01
N ALA A 229 19.10 1.96 -24.83
CA ALA A 229 18.61 0.62 -24.55
C ALA A 229 17.41 0.23 -25.43
N MET A 230 16.53 1.18 -25.74
CA MET A 230 15.40 0.95 -26.65
C MET A 230 15.83 0.65 -28.09
N ASN A 231 17.03 1.10 -28.51
CA ASN A 231 17.60 0.83 -29.83
C ASN A 231 18.32 -0.53 -29.91
N LEU A 232 18.57 -1.23 -28.80
CA LEU A 232 19.27 -2.51 -28.75
C LEU A 232 18.37 -3.73 -29.04
N GLY A 233 17.12 -3.50 -29.43
CA GLY A 233 16.11 -4.52 -29.67
C GLY A 233 15.09 -4.69 -28.54
N THR A 234 13.91 -5.15 -28.89
CA THR A 234 12.74 -5.14 -27.99
C THR A 234 12.95 -5.94 -26.71
N ALA A 235 13.57 -7.13 -26.76
CA ALA A 235 13.79 -7.98 -25.59
C ALA A 235 14.80 -7.35 -24.59
N ILE A 236 15.92 -6.81 -25.11
CA ILE A 236 16.95 -6.18 -24.27
C ILE A 236 16.42 -4.87 -23.71
N GLY A 237 15.77 -4.05 -24.52
CA GLY A 237 15.16 -2.80 -24.10
C GLY A 237 14.14 -3.02 -22.98
N MET A 238 13.29 -4.03 -23.11
CA MET A 238 12.30 -4.40 -22.08
C MET A 238 12.96 -4.87 -20.79
N ALA A 239 14.00 -5.73 -20.87
CA ALA A 239 14.73 -6.19 -19.69
C ALA A 239 15.41 -5.05 -18.93
N VAL A 240 16.02 -4.11 -19.66
CA VAL A 240 16.64 -2.90 -19.10
C VAL A 240 15.58 -2.00 -18.45
N PHE A 241 14.46 -1.76 -19.13
CA PHE A 241 13.33 -0.99 -18.60
C PHE A 241 12.80 -1.58 -17.28
N MET A 242 12.53 -2.90 -17.24
CA MET A 242 12.08 -3.60 -16.06
C MET A 242 13.10 -3.54 -14.93
N GLY A 243 14.38 -3.70 -15.23
CA GLY A 243 15.47 -3.59 -14.25
C GLY A 243 15.55 -2.20 -13.62
N PHE A 244 15.51 -1.14 -14.42
CA PHE A 244 15.48 0.23 -13.92
C PHE A 244 14.21 0.54 -13.16
N MET A 245 13.06 0.07 -13.61
CA MET A 245 11.80 0.25 -12.90
C MET A 245 11.85 -0.40 -11.50
N GLY A 246 12.35 -1.64 -11.40
CA GLY A 246 12.53 -2.32 -10.11
C GLY A 246 13.51 -1.57 -9.20
N ALA A 247 14.61 -1.06 -9.74
CA ALA A 247 15.58 -0.25 -9.01
C ALA A 247 14.99 1.06 -8.49
N ILE A 248 14.22 1.79 -9.32
CA ILE A 248 13.53 3.02 -8.92
C ILE A 248 12.50 2.74 -7.82
N PHE A 249 11.79 1.63 -7.88
CA PHE A 249 10.88 1.20 -6.82
C PHE A 249 11.58 1.05 -5.47
N LEU A 250 12.75 0.42 -5.46
CA LEU A 250 13.56 0.29 -4.25
C LEU A 250 14.00 1.67 -3.73
N ILE A 251 14.36 2.57 -4.64
CA ILE A 251 14.82 3.92 -4.31
C ILE A 251 13.69 4.79 -3.80
N VAL A 252 12.49 4.70 -4.35
CA VAL A 252 11.31 5.43 -3.85
C VAL A 252 11.11 5.13 -2.36
N ASN A 253 11.36 3.90 -1.91
CA ASN A 253 11.32 3.55 -0.49
C ASN A 253 12.41 4.24 0.33
N LEU A 254 13.63 4.36 -0.18
CA LEU A 254 14.75 5.02 0.51
C LEU A 254 14.59 6.54 0.50
N VAL A 255 14.23 7.11 -0.63
CA VAL A 255 14.00 8.55 -0.83
C VAL A 255 12.79 9.01 -0.04
N GLY A 256 11.72 8.20 0.04
CA GLY A 256 10.48 8.57 0.70
C GLY A 256 10.64 8.87 2.19
N VAL A 257 11.41 8.05 2.92
CA VAL A 257 11.70 8.31 4.34
C VAL A 257 12.50 9.61 4.52
N TRP A 258 13.48 9.86 3.65
CA TRP A 258 14.27 11.09 3.66
C TRP A 258 13.42 12.31 3.33
N SER A 259 12.59 12.22 2.30
CA SER A 259 11.68 13.31 1.86
C SER A 259 10.72 13.70 2.97
N ILE A 260 10.15 12.75 3.70
CA ILE A 260 9.28 13.02 4.85
C ILE A 260 10.07 13.73 5.97
N SER A 261 11.29 13.28 6.27
CA SER A 261 12.14 13.92 7.27
C SER A 261 12.48 15.37 6.88
N LEU A 262 12.80 15.60 5.61
CA LEU A 262 13.09 16.94 5.08
C LEU A 262 11.85 17.83 5.15
N MET A 263 10.71 17.34 4.65
CA MET A 263 9.43 18.04 4.66
C MET A 263 9.00 18.40 6.07
N GLY A 264 9.11 17.47 7.03
CA GLY A 264 8.81 17.73 8.43
C GLY A 264 9.68 18.87 9.02
N ARG A 265 10.97 18.89 8.69
CA ARG A 265 11.89 19.97 9.13
C ARG A 265 11.54 21.31 8.49
N ILE A 266 11.23 21.32 7.19
CA ILE A 266 10.81 22.55 6.48
C ILE A 266 9.50 23.08 7.08
N MET A 267 8.50 22.20 7.25
CA MET A 267 7.22 22.58 7.87
C MET A 267 7.39 23.13 9.27
N ALA A 268 8.23 22.52 10.11
CA ALA A 268 8.48 22.99 11.46
C ALA A 268 9.17 24.36 11.51
N ARG A 269 10.08 24.65 10.55
CA ARG A 269 10.81 25.92 10.47
C ARG A 269 9.99 27.04 9.81
N ALA A 270 9.26 26.72 8.75
CA ALA A 270 8.47 27.68 7.96
C ALA A 270 7.03 27.82 8.47
N SER A 271 6.69 27.24 9.61
CA SER A 271 5.33 27.23 10.14
C SER A 271 4.85 28.60 10.58
N ARG A 272 3.72 29.02 10.02
CA ARG A 272 3.00 30.25 10.45
C ARG A 272 1.94 29.95 11.52
N THR A 273 1.65 28.70 11.79
CA THR A 273 0.62 28.29 12.75
C THR A 273 1.18 27.22 13.69
N PRO A 274 0.81 27.23 14.99
CA PRO A 274 1.26 26.23 15.95
C PRO A 274 0.91 24.79 15.53
N GLN A 275 -0.23 24.61 14.85
CA GLN A 275 -0.69 23.30 14.35
C GLN A 275 0.27 22.74 13.30
N MET A 276 0.73 23.58 12.36
CA MET A 276 1.67 23.21 11.31
C MET A 276 3.06 22.89 11.90
N MET A 277 3.48 23.65 12.91
CA MET A 277 4.74 23.39 13.62
C MET A 277 4.72 22.04 14.33
N VAL A 278 3.64 21.72 15.06
CA VAL A 278 3.49 20.42 15.74
C VAL A 278 3.46 19.27 14.74
N ALA A 279 2.71 19.41 13.65
CA ALA A 279 2.67 18.41 12.57
C ALA A 279 4.05 18.18 11.97
N GLY A 280 4.79 19.25 11.63
CA GLY A 280 6.13 19.18 11.07
C GLY A 280 7.14 18.51 12.01
N ARG A 281 7.13 18.85 13.30
CA ARG A 281 8.00 18.19 14.30
C ARG A 281 7.72 16.70 14.44
N ARG A 282 6.43 16.31 14.54
CA ARG A 282 6.04 14.89 14.63
C ARG A 282 6.49 14.09 13.41
N MET A 283 6.41 14.68 12.21
CA MET A 283 6.89 14.05 10.97
C MET A 283 8.41 13.92 10.96
N ALA A 284 9.13 14.93 11.45
CA ALA A 284 10.60 14.91 11.53
C ALA A 284 11.11 13.94 12.61
N ASP A 285 10.36 13.74 13.70
CA ASP A 285 10.74 12.88 14.81
C ASP A 285 10.64 11.38 14.44
N ASP A 286 9.62 10.96 13.69
CA ASP A 286 9.49 9.57 13.21
C ASP A 286 9.07 9.50 11.73
N PRO A 287 9.98 9.83 10.80
CA PRO A 287 9.69 9.83 9.37
C PRO A 287 9.40 8.43 8.81
N ARG A 288 9.95 7.37 9.46
CA ARG A 288 9.70 5.98 9.05
C ARG A 288 8.27 5.54 9.36
N ALA A 289 7.69 5.99 10.47
CA ALA A 289 6.30 5.70 10.79
C ALA A 289 5.34 6.41 9.83
N VAL A 290 5.65 7.65 9.45
CA VAL A 290 4.89 8.41 8.45
C VAL A 290 5.00 7.72 7.08
N TRP A 291 6.21 7.35 6.64
CA TRP A 291 6.43 6.65 5.37
C TRP A 291 5.64 5.35 5.28
N ARG A 292 5.58 4.55 6.33
CA ARG A 292 4.77 3.32 6.35
C ARG A 292 3.28 3.58 6.08
N SER A 293 2.77 4.76 6.43
CA SER A 293 1.38 5.14 6.14
C SER A 293 1.16 5.54 4.68
N PHE A 294 2.18 6.10 4.03
CA PHE A 294 2.05 6.73 2.71
C PHE A 294 2.88 6.07 1.60
N GLY A 295 3.72 5.09 1.91
CA GLY A 295 4.58 4.44 0.91
C GLY A 295 3.79 3.77 -0.22
N ALA A 296 2.69 3.07 0.12
CA ALA A 296 1.80 2.49 -0.89
C ALA A 296 1.14 3.56 -1.77
N VAL A 297 0.88 4.73 -1.20
CA VAL A 297 0.25 5.87 -1.89
C VAL A 297 1.21 6.56 -2.84
N ALA A 298 2.49 6.63 -2.48
CA ALA A 298 3.53 7.13 -3.38
C ALA A 298 3.65 6.26 -4.64
N LEU A 299 3.43 4.94 -4.52
CA LEU A 299 3.38 4.04 -5.67
C LEU A 299 2.24 4.37 -6.62
N VAL A 300 1.08 4.73 -6.08
CA VAL A 300 -0.08 5.18 -6.90
C VAL A 300 0.33 6.37 -7.76
N GLY A 301 0.93 7.40 -7.15
CA GLY A 301 1.39 8.57 -7.89
C GLY A 301 2.39 8.22 -8.98
N PHE A 302 3.41 7.40 -8.67
CA PHE A 302 4.42 6.96 -9.62
C PHE A 302 3.80 6.21 -10.80
N LEU A 303 2.88 5.30 -10.52
CA LEU A 303 2.16 4.55 -11.54
C LEU A 303 1.38 5.47 -12.49
N VAL A 304 0.63 6.40 -11.92
CA VAL A 304 -0.13 7.42 -12.68
C VAL A 304 0.82 8.25 -13.56
N GLY A 305 1.99 8.62 -13.02
CA GLY A 305 2.99 9.39 -13.73
C GLY A 305 3.65 8.66 -14.92
N ILE A 306 3.71 7.32 -14.85
CA ILE A 306 4.21 6.49 -15.97
C ILE A 306 3.10 6.25 -16.98
N MET A 307 1.95 5.88 -16.51
CA MET A 307 0.89 5.27 -17.30
C MET A 307 0.20 6.25 -18.25
N TYR A 308 -0.19 7.42 -17.77
CA TYR A 308 -0.90 8.37 -18.63
C TYR A 308 -0.03 8.92 -19.77
N PRO A 309 1.23 9.32 -19.56
CA PRO A 309 2.10 9.69 -20.66
C PRO A 309 2.36 8.53 -21.64
N ALA A 310 2.52 7.30 -21.15
CA ALA A 310 2.70 6.13 -22.00
C ALA A 310 1.46 5.87 -22.87
N SER A 311 0.25 5.99 -22.32
CA SER A 311 -1.00 5.87 -23.05
C SER A 311 -1.15 6.94 -24.14
N ASP A 312 -0.81 8.21 -23.84
CA ASP A 312 -0.83 9.28 -24.81
C ASP A 312 0.16 9.01 -25.97
N ALA A 313 1.38 8.56 -25.65
CA ALA A 313 2.39 8.25 -26.65
C ALA A 313 1.94 7.13 -27.62
N ILE A 314 1.35 6.05 -27.07
CA ILE A 314 0.82 4.95 -27.85
C ILE A 314 -0.37 5.42 -28.72
N SER A 315 -1.26 6.27 -28.18
CA SER A 315 -2.40 6.81 -28.92
C SER A 315 -2.03 7.77 -30.05
N MET A 316 -0.83 8.37 -29.99
CA MET A 316 -0.33 9.28 -31.02
C MET A 316 0.47 8.55 -32.12
N SER A 317 1.11 7.43 -31.80
CA SER A 317 1.93 6.63 -32.72
C SER A 317 1.13 5.56 -33.49
N GLY A 318 -0.05 5.17 -32.97
CA GLY A 318 -0.92 4.17 -33.63
C GLY A 318 -1.71 4.76 -34.80
N ASP A 319 -1.84 3.99 -35.87
CA ASP A 319 -2.77 4.32 -36.94
C ASP A 319 -4.19 4.20 -36.37
N ARG A 320 -4.92 5.33 -36.37
CA ARG A 320 -6.29 5.40 -35.83
C ARG A 320 -7.32 4.62 -36.65
N THR A 321 -6.93 4.07 -37.77
CA THR A 321 -7.74 3.21 -38.62
C THR A 321 -7.60 1.73 -38.27
N ASP A 322 -6.57 1.37 -37.45
CA ASP A 322 -6.35 -0.01 -37.01
C ASP A 322 -7.23 -0.33 -35.77
N GLU A 323 -8.25 -1.16 -35.98
CA GLU A 323 -9.20 -1.59 -34.96
C GLU A 323 -8.48 -2.31 -33.79
N ILE A 324 -7.46 -3.10 -34.08
CA ILE A 324 -6.68 -3.84 -33.09
C ILE A 324 -5.88 -2.88 -32.19
N ALA A 325 -5.26 -1.87 -32.80
CA ALA A 325 -4.54 -0.84 -32.04
C ALA A 325 -5.47 -0.11 -31.07
N LEU A 326 -6.70 0.21 -31.50
CA LEU A 326 -7.71 0.86 -30.64
C LEU A 326 -8.14 -0.05 -29.48
N ILE A 327 -8.29 -1.35 -29.70
CA ILE A 327 -8.62 -2.34 -28.65
C ILE A 327 -7.49 -2.37 -27.64
N VAL A 328 -6.23 -2.52 -28.09
CA VAL A 328 -5.04 -2.61 -27.21
C VAL A 328 -4.86 -1.34 -26.36
N ILE A 329 -5.00 -0.15 -26.95
CA ILE A 329 -4.94 1.14 -26.23
C ILE A 329 -6.06 1.21 -25.17
N GLY A 330 -7.27 0.81 -25.55
CA GLY A 330 -8.41 0.75 -24.64
C GLY A 330 -8.15 -0.20 -23.45
N ASP A 331 -7.57 -1.35 -23.72
CA ASP A 331 -7.25 -2.37 -22.73
C ASP A 331 -6.14 -1.92 -21.78
N ILE A 332 -5.09 -1.30 -22.30
CA ILE A 332 -4.02 -0.69 -21.49
C ILE A 332 -4.64 0.34 -20.52
N ASN A 333 -5.48 1.24 -21.02
CA ASN A 333 -6.12 2.26 -20.18
C ASN A 333 -7.02 1.64 -19.10
N ARG A 334 -7.79 0.59 -19.42
CA ARG A 334 -8.61 -0.14 -18.42
C ARG A 334 -7.76 -0.84 -17.37
N GLY A 335 -6.69 -1.54 -17.80
CA GLY A 335 -5.74 -2.18 -16.90
C GLY A 335 -5.05 -1.21 -15.95
N MET A 336 -4.68 -0.04 -16.46
CA MET A 336 -4.11 1.07 -15.69
C MET A 336 -5.10 1.59 -14.64
N LEU A 337 -6.33 1.90 -15.05
CA LEU A 337 -7.37 2.38 -14.14
C LEU A 337 -7.67 1.35 -13.05
N LEU A 338 -7.71 0.08 -13.40
CA LEU A 338 -7.92 -1.01 -12.46
C LEU A 338 -6.77 -1.11 -11.45
N THR A 339 -5.52 -1.10 -11.91
CA THR A 339 -4.33 -1.13 -11.06
C THR A 339 -4.28 0.09 -10.14
N PHE A 340 -4.62 1.27 -10.67
CA PHE A 340 -4.75 2.50 -9.88
C PHE A 340 -5.82 2.36 -8.80
N ALA A 341 -7.03 1.89 -9.15
CA ALA A 341 -8.14 1.73 -8.20
C ALA A 341 -7.80 0.75 -7.07
N ILE A 342 -7.22 -0.41 -7.41
CA ILE A 342 -6.79 -1.41 -6.43
C ILE A 342 -5.69 -0.84 -5.50
N THR A 343 -4.66 -0.21 -6.07
CA THR A 343 -3.56 0.36 -5.29
C THR A 343 -4.05 1.48 -4.38
N LEU A 344 -4.96 2.32 -4.88
CA LEU A 344 -5.57 3.41 -4.12
C LEU A 344 -6.43 2.88 -2.96
N ALA A 345 -7.22 1.83 -3.19
CA ALA A 345 -8.02 1.18 -2.15
C ALA A 345 -7.12 0.57 -1.07
N LEU A 346 -6.06 -0.16 -1.46
CA LEU A 346 -5.06 -0.69 -0.53
C LEU A 346 -4.34 0.43 0.24
N GLY A 347 -3.98 1.52 -0.44
CA GLY A 347 -3.36 2.70 0.16
C GLY A 347 -4.26 3.38 1.18
N ALA A 348 -5.55 3.54 0.87
CA ALA A 348 -6.54 4.13 1.77
C ALA A 348 -6.72 3.28 3.03
N VAL A 349 -6.87 1.96 2.89
CA VAL A 349 -7.01 1.05 4.04
C VAL A 349 -5.71 0.99 4.84
N SER A 350 -4.55 0.93 4.19
CA SER A 350 -3.24 1.00 4.86
C SER A 350 -3.09 2.28 5.68
N THR A 351 -3.52 3.41 5.13
CA THR A 351 -3.52 4.70 5.84
C THR A 351 -4.44 4.66 7.04
N ALA A 352 -5.67 4.18 6.90
CA ALA A 352 -6.63 4.05 8.01
C ALA A 352 -6.07 3.17 9.14
N VAL A 353 -5.47 2.02 8.81
CA VAL A 353 -4.84 1.09 9.76
C VAL A 353 -3.66 1.76 10.48
N ASN A 354 -2.70 2.30 9.73
CA ASN A 354 -1.51 2.93 10.32
C ASN A 354 -1.86 4.18 11.16
N GLN A 355 -2.84 4.98 10.73
CA GLN A 355 -3.34 6.10 11.50
C GLN A 355 -4.04 5.63 12.80
N SER A 356 -4.74 4.51 12.77
CA SER A 356 -5.33 3.93 13.98
C SER A 356 -4.26 3.49 14.97
N ILE A 357 -3.18 2.86 14.51
CA ILE A 357 -2.02 2.51 15.35
C ILE A 357 -1.46 3.77 16.01
N ARG A 358 -1.21 4.81 15.23
CA ARG A 358 -0.66 6.09 15.75
C ARG A 358 -1.60 6.77 16.75
N VAL A 359 -2.92 6.68 16.57
CA VAL A 359 -3.90 7.17 17.56
C VAL A 359 -3.77 6.44 18.87
N LEU A 360 -3.66 5.11 18.82
CA LEU A 360 -3.52 4.27 20.00
C LEU A 360 -2.20 4.53 20.73
N ASP A 361 -1.09 4.61 20.00
CA ASP A 361 0.26 4.85 20.53
C ASP A 361 0.40 6.25 21.14
N SER A 362 -0.36 7.24 20.63
CA SER A 362 -0.35 8.62 21.14
C SER A 362 -1.44 8.92 22.17
N ALA A 363 -2.19 7.92 22.64
CA ALA A 363 -3.34 8.12 23.52
C ALA A 363 -2.98 8.88 24.82
N ASP A 364 -1.86 8.52 25.45
CA ASP A 364 -1.41 9.17 26.70
C ASP A 364 -0.95 10.62 26.46
N GLN A 365 -0.33 10.92 25.31
CA GLN A 365 0.01 12.29 24.93
C GLN A 365 -1.25 13.14 24.68
N VAL A 366 -2.27 12.57 24.02
CA VAL A 366 -3.56 13.23 23.78
C VAL A 366 -4.27 13.51 25.11
N ARG A 367 -4.22 12.59 26.07
CA ARG A 367 -4.75 12.79 27.42
C ARG A 367 -4.02 13.93 28.14
N ALA A 368 -2.69 13.90 28.15
CA ALA A 368 -1.88 14.95 28.77
C ALA A 368 -2.18 16.35 28.19
N LEU A 369 -2.25 16.47 26.86
CA LEU A 369 -2.62 17.72 26.19
C LEU A 369 -4.06 18.16 26.53
N SER A 370 -4.99 17.22 26.66
CA SER A 370 -6.37 17.52 27.08
C SER A 370 -6.42 18.05 28.52
N TYR A 371 -5.61 17.49 29.44
CA TYR A 371 -5.50 17.99 30.81
C TYR A 371 -4.89 19.39 30.89
N MET A 372 -3.98 19.73 29.98
CA MET A 372 -3.40 21.07 29.84
C MET A 372 -4.35 22.09 29.16
N GLY A 373 -5.60 21.70 28.83
CA GLY A 373 -6.60 22.60 28.26
C GLY A 373 -6.48 22.80 26.74
N SER A 374 -5.72 21.98 26.02
CA SER A 374 -5.59 22.11 24.57
C SER A 374 -6.94 21.98 23.86
N PRO A 375 -7.32 22.92 22.95
CA PRO A 375 -8.57 22.84 22.21
C PRO A 375 -8.63 21.61 21.32
N ARG A 376 -9.79 20.93 21.24
CA ARG A 376 -9.98 19.74 20.40
C ARG A 376 -9.68 20.03 18.94
N GLY A 377 -10.16 21.17 18.43
CA GLY A 377 -9.92 21.56 17.03
C GLY A 377 -8.44 21.78 16.70
N PHE A 378 -7.60 22.11 17.68
CA PHE A 378 -6.15 22.22 17.50
C PHE A 378 -5.54 20.86 17.15
N MET A 379 -5.87 19.84 17.95
CA MET A 379 -5.33 18.49 17.74
C MET A 379 -5.82 17.84 16.42
N ASP A 380 -7.09 18.05 16.10
CA ASP A 380 -7.66 17.52 14.85
C ASP A 380 -7.05 18.19 13.62
N ARG A 381 -6.86 19.52 13.65
CA ARG A 381 -6.26 20.27 12.56
C ARG A 381 -4.78 19.94 12.36
N SER A 382 -4.02 19.83 13.46
CA SER A 382 -2.61 19.38 13.39
C SER A 382 -2.49 18.01 12.74
N ARG A 383 -3.40 17.11 13.07
CA ARG A 383 -3.40 15.75 12.53
C ARG A 383 -3.82 15.69 11.06
N ARG A 384 -4.81 16.46 10.64
CA ARG A 384 -5.17 16.59 9.21
C ARG A 384 -3.99 17.08 8.39
N LEU A 385 -3.23 18.05 8.88
CA LEU A 385 -2.02 18.55 8.22
C LEU A 385 -0.92 17.46 8.16
N GLU A 386 -0.78 16.68 9.23
CA GLU A 386 0.16 15.54 9.31
C GLU A 386 -0.15 14.42 8.30
N VAL A 387 -1.39 14.33 7.81
CA VAL A 387 -1.82 13.37 6.79
C VAL A 387 -1.86 14.01 5.40
N ALA A 388 -2.52 15.15 5.25
CA ALA A 388 -2.79 15.74 3.95
C ALA A 388 -1.51 16.21 3.23
N ILE A 389 -0.59 16.83 3.96
CA ILE A 389 0.64 17.37 3.35
C ILE A 389 1.56 16.24 2.86
N PRO A 390 1.89 15.19 3.66
CA PRO A 390 2.66 14.08 3.15
C PRO A 390 1.97 13.34 2.00
N ALA A 391 0.65 13.10 2.10
CA ALA A 391 -0.10 12.45 1.03
C ALA A 391 0.02 13.22 -0.28
N PHE A 392 -0.23 14.54 -0.25
CA PHE A 392 -0.11 15.40 -1.42
C PHE A 392 1.31 15.38 -2.00
N VAL A 393 2.32 15.64 -1.19
CA VAL A 393 3.72 15.71 -1.66
C VAL A 393 4.20 14.36 -2.18
N MET A 394 3.79 13.25 -1.54
CA MET A 394 4.18 11.91 -1.98
C MET A 394 3.49 11.51 -3.29
N ILE A 395 2.19 11.76 -3.45
CA ILE A 395 1.47 11.42 -4.68
C ILE A 395 1.99 12.29 -5.84
N VAL A 396 2.01 13.60 -5.66
CA VAL A 396 2.41 14.52 -6.74
C VAL A 396 3.90 14.39 -7.03
N GLY A 397 4.74 14.28 -6.01
CA GLY A 397 6.19 14.11 -6.19
C GLY A 397 6.55 12.80 -6.89
N SER A 398 5.92 11.69 -6.53
CA SER A 398 6.14 10.41 -7.20
C SER A 398 5.51 10.37 -8.60
N MET A 399 4.39 11.05 -8.84
CA MET A 399 3.81 11.24 -10.17
C MET A 399 4.79 11.98 -11.11
N LEU A 400 5.35 13.10 -10.64
CA LEU A 400 6.35 13.84 -11.41
C LEU A 400 7.60 12.99 -11.67
N LEU A 401 8.03 12.18 -10.68
CA LEU A 401 9.14 11.25 -10.86
C LEU A 401 8.83 10.19 -11.94
N GLY A 402 7.61 9.67 -11.96
CA GLY A 402 7.13 8.73 -13.00
C GLY A 402 7.13 9.37 -14.39
N MET A 403 6.69 10.62 -14.51
CA MET A 403 6.73 11.37 -15.78
C MET A 403 8.16 11.60 -16.26
N VAL A 404 9.08 12.00 -15.37
CA VAL A 404 10.49 12.15 -15.71
C VAL A 404 11.11 10.81 -16.10
N PHE A 405 10.73 9.73 -15.45
CA PHE A 405 11.18 8.37 -15.80
C PHE A 405 10.74 7.99 -17.23
N MET A 406 9.51 8.37 -17.61
CA MET A 406 8.97 8.08 -18.96
C MET A 406 9.55 8.99 -20.06
N SER A 407 10.19 10.11 -19.71
CA SER A 407 10.63 11.10 -20.69
C SER A 407 11.52 10.57 -21.81
N PRO A 408 12.42 9.57 -21.64
CA PRO A 408 13.20 9.01 -22.74
C PRO A 408 12.36 8.28 -23.80
N MET A 409 11.16 7.83 -23.43
CA MET A 409 10.23 7.10 -24.31
C MET A 409 9.21 8.03 -24.97
N LEU A 410 9.09 9.27 -24.51
CA LEU A 410 8.10 10.24 -24.97
C LEU A 410 8.74 11.19 -26.00
N ALA A 411 8.53 10.92 -27.28
CA ALA A 411 8.70 11.94 -28.32
C ALA A 411 7.53 12.93 -28.22
N ALA A 412 7.79 14.13 -27.74
CA ALA A 412 6.96 15.33 -27.68
C ALA A 412 5.43 15.18 -27.91
N GLY A 413 4.59 15.38 -26.86
CA GLY A 413 3.16 15.52 -27.06
C GLY A 413 2.23 15.16 -25.89
N ALA A 414 2.71 14.99 -24.67
CA ALA A 414 1.96 14.43 -23.52
C ALA A 414 1.00 15.40 -22.79
N GLY A 415 0.30 16.29 -23.46
CA GLY A 415 -0.49 17.35 -22.81
C GLY A 415 -1.78 16.87 -22.09
N LYS A 416 -2.52 15.96 -22.72
CA LYS A 416 -3.82 15.47 -22.15
C LYS A 416 -3.59 14.51 -20.99
N GLY A 417 -2.64 13.59 -21.10
CA GLY A 417 -2.29 12.64 -20.05
C GLY A 417 -1.83 13.32 -18.76
N PHE A 418 -1.16 14.47 -18.85
CA PHE A 418 -0.76 15.26 -17.68
C PHE A 418 -1.97 15.73 -16.85
N LEU A 419 -3.00 16.27 -17.50
CA LEU A 419 -4.21 16.74 -16.80
C LEU A 419 -4.97 15.59 -16.11
N ILE A 420 -5.08 14.45 -16.78
CA ILE A 420 -5.74 13.26 -16.22
C ILE A 420 -4.91 12.71 -15.05
N ALA A 421 -3.59 12.67 -15.19
CA ALA A 421 -2.69 12.28 -14.11
C ALA A 421 -2.83 13.19 -12.88
N LEU A 422 -2.88 14.50 -13.09
CA LEU A 422 -3.06 15.48 -12.02
C LEU A 422 -4.44 15.33 -11.34
N ALA A 423 -5.51 15.15 -12.11
CA ALA A 423 -6.85 14.88 -11.58
C ALA A 423 -6.88 13.59 -10.75
N SER A 424 -6.28 12.51 -11.25
CA SER A 424 -6.16 11.24 -10.53
C SER A 424 -5.36 11.38 -9.25
N ALA A 425 -4.28 12.14 -9.25
CA ALA A 425 -3.48 12.44 -8.07
C ALA A 425 -4.31 13.20 -7.01
N ILE A 426 -5.10 14.19 -7.42
CA ILE A 426 -5.98 14.95 -6.51
C ILE A 426 -7.03 14.02 -5.90
N VAL A 427 -7.69 13.18 -6.71
CA VAL A 427 -8.65 12.17 -6.20
C VAL A 427 -7.98 11.24 -5.20
N GLY A 428 -6.75 10.79 -5.48
CA GLY A 428 -5.95 9.97 -4.57
C GLY A 428 -5.71 10.66 -3.22
N VAL A 429 -5.32 11.93 -3.22
CA VAL A 429 -5.12 12.71 -1.98
C VAL A 429 -6.42 12.83 -1.19
N ILE A 430 -7.54 13.16 -1.84
CA ILE A 430 -8.84 13.30 -1.20
C ILE A 430 -9.24 11.99 -0.52
N LEU A 431 -9.17 10.85 -1.23
CA LEU A 431 -9.54 9.55 -0.70
C LEU A 431 -8.70 9.14 0.51
N ILE A 432 -7.41 9.45 0.51
CA ILE A 432 -6.52 9.17 1.64
C ILE A 432 -6.83 10.04 2.85
N VAL A 433 -7.11 11.32 2.63
CA VAL A 433 -7.53 12.21 3.72
C VAL A 433 -8.86 11.72 4.30
N VAL A 434 -9.82 11.34 3.47
CA VAL A 434 -11.10 10.75 3.90
C VAL A 434 -10.86 9.43 4.67
N ALA A 435 -10.00 8.55 4.16
CA ALA A 435 -9.64 7.31 4.84
C ALA A 435 -9.03 7.54 6.23
N SER A 436 -8.26 8.63 6.42
CA SER A 436 -7.71 9.00 7.72
C SER A 436 -8.79 9.42 8.73
N GLU A 437 -9.92 9.95 8.27
CA GLU A 437 -11.07 10.32 9.12
C GLU A 437 -11.80 9.08 9.68
N ALA A 438 -11.61 7.88 9.12
CA ALA A 438 -12.10 6.63 9.72
C ALA A 438 -11.59 6.41 11.15
N THR A 439 -10.52 7.11 11.57
CA THR A 439 -10.00 7.08 12.94
C THR A 439 -10.75 8.00 13.93
N VAL A 440 -11.68 8.83 13.47
CA VAL A 440 -12.43 9.79 14.31
C VAL A 440 -13.18 9.10 15.46
N PRO A 441 -13.92 7.99 15.24
CA PRO A 441 -14.62 7.31 16.34
C PRO A 441 -13.67 6.83 17.44
N LEU A 442 -12.49 6.33 17.03
CA LEU A 442 -11.48 5.85 17.97
C LEU A 442 -10.92 7.00 18.83
N ARG A 443 -10.66 8.16 18.22
CA ARG A 443 -10.21 9.38 18.93
C ARG A 443 -11.25 9.87 19.91
N ARG A 444 -12.52 9.93 19.50
CA ARG A 444 -13.63 10.36 20.36
C ARG A 444 -13.74 9.50 21.60
N ARG A 445 -13.58 8.17 21.49
CA ARG A 445 -13.59 7.25 22.63
C ARG A 445 -12.43 7.48 23.59
N ILE A 446 -11.20 7.72 23.10
CA ILE A 446 -10.04 8.06 23.94
C ILE A 446 -10.30 9.34 24.73
N LEU A 447 -10.90 10.36 24.11
CA LEU A 447 -11.22 11.61 24.79
C LEU A 447 -12.43 11.49 25.74
N ALA A 448 -13.39 10.60 25.49
CA ALA A 448 -14.50 10.31 26.40
C ALA A 448 -14.01 9.67 27.69
N SER A 449 -13.09 8.71 27.61
CA SER A 449 -12.50 8.07 28.80
C SER A 449 -11.74 9.05 29.72
N VAL A 450 -11.28 10.18 29.18
CA VAL A 450 -10.67 11.27 29.99
C VAL A 450 -11.72 12.02 30.83
N ARG A 451 -12.94 12.13 30.32
CA ARG A 451 -14.04 12.81 31.03
C ARG A 451 -14.61 11.95 32.17
N GLU A 452 -14.76 10.65 31.91
CA GLU A 452 -15.26 9.68 32.91
C GLU A 452 -14.27 9.51 34.08
N GLY A 453 -12.97 9.63 33.84
CA GLY A 453 -11.96 9.64 34.91
C GLY A 453 -11.80 10.98 35.67
N ARG A 454 -12.60 12.01 35.34
CA ARG A 454 -12.69 13.30 36.05
C ARG A 454 -13.91 13.40 37.00
N GLN A 455 -14.82 12.43 36.91
CA GLN A 455 -15.93 12.25 37.86
C GLN A 455 -15.57 11.21 38.92
#